data_05093ed2f74801e9f7458f85177384d5
#
_entry.id   05093ed2f74801e9f7458f85177384d5
#
_cell.length_a   1.000
_cell.length_b   1.000
_cell.length_c   1.000
_cell.angle_alpha   90.00
_cell.angle_beta   90.00
_cell.angle_gamma   90.00
#
_symmetry.space_group_name_H-M   'P 1'
#
loop_
_entity.id
_entity.type
_entity.pdbx_description
1 polymer ?
#
loop_
_entity_poly.entity_id
_entity_poly.type
_entity_poly.pdbx_seq_one_letter_code
_entity_poly.pdbx_strand_id
1 'polypeptide(L)'
;MEEKILPKVDELKDEIINGILEVVKIPSIKSQKEEDAPFGVGIRDSLLKALEISERLGFRTKNLENYIGYAEYGEGEKYICSIGHLDVVDVGEGWKEHPFSGYLENGVIYSRGILDNKGP
;
A
#
# COMPACT_ATOMS: atom_id res chain seq x y z
N MET A 1 -20.78 -16.53 7.13
CA MET A 1 -19.98 -15.28 6.98
C MET A 1 -19.19 -15.30 5.68
N GLU A 2 -18.38 -16.31 5.44
CA GLU A 2 -17.63 -16.50 4.18
C GLU A 2 -18.52 -16.43 2.92
N GLU A 3 -19.66 -17.12 2.92
CA GLU A 3 -20.61 -17.14 1.80
C GLU A 3 -21.12 -15.74 1.37
N LYS A 4 -21.01 -14.73 2.26
CA LYS A 4 -21.41 -13.35 1.95
C LYS A 4 -20.23 -12.45 1.60
N ILE A 5 -19.05 -12.77 2.12
CA ILE A 5 -17.84 -11.94 1.94
C ILE A 5 -17.16 -12.27 0.61
N LEU A 6 -16.95 -13.54 0.28
CA LEU A 6 -16.24 -13.96 -0.92
C LEU A 6 -16.84 -13.38 -2.22
N PRO A 7 -18.18 -13.46 -2.45
CA PRO A 7 -18.75 -12.84 -3.65
C PRO A 7 -18.52 -11.33 -3.70
N LYS A 8 -18.50 -10.65 -2.54
CA LYS A 8 -18.23 -9.21 -2.48
C LYS A 8 -16.78 -8.88 -2.78
N VAL A 9 -15.83 -9.70 -2.36
CA VAL A 9 -14.42 -9.57 -2.74
C VAL A 9 -14.24 -9.76 -4.24
N ASP A 10 -14.94 -10.73 -4.85
CA ASP A 10 -14.89 -10.96 -6.30
C ASP A 10 -15.43 -9.76 -7.09
N GLU A 11 -16.51 -9.13 -6.61
CA GLU A 11 -17.04 -7.89 -7.21
C GLU A 11 -16.03 -6.73 -7.15
N LEU A 12 -15.24 -6.65 -6.08
CA LEU A 12 -14.27 -5.57 -5.84
C LEU A 12 -12.86 -5.88 -6.38
N LYS A 13 -12.67 -7.02 -7.00
CA LYS A 13 -11.36 -7.52 -7.44
C LYS A 13 -10.55 -6.49 -8.23
N ASP A 14 -11.15 -5.87 -9.22
CA ASP A 14 -10.45 -4.89 -10.08
C ASP A 14 -10.07 -3.62 -9.30
N GLU A 15 -10.93 -3.19 -8.39
CA GLU A 15 -10.67 -2.04 -7.51
C GLU A 15 -9.52 -2.33 -6.54
N ILE A 16 -9.50 -3.54 -5.95
CA ILE A 16 -8.42 -4.00 -5.07
C ILE A 16 -7.10 -4.03 -5.84
N ILE A 17 -7.06 -4.65 -7.02
CA ILE A 17 -5.85 -4.72 -7.86
C ILE A 17 -5.37 -3.32 -8.22
N ASN A 18 -6.25 -2.42 -8.63
CA ASN A 18 -5.88 -1.05 -8.97
C ASN A 18 -5.31 -0.30 -7.78
N GLY A 19 -5.89 -0.43 -6.58
CA GLY A 19 -5.35 0.16 -5.36
C GLY A 19 -3.95 -0.35 -5.03
N ILE A 20 -3.72 -1.65 -5.14
CA ILE A 20 -2.39 -2.25 -4.96
C ILE A 20 -1.40 -1.68 -5.99
N LEU A 21 -1.78 -1.60 -7.27
CA LEU A 21 -0.93 -1.05 -8.33
C LEU A 21 -0.56 0.41 -8.10
N GLU A 22 -1.45 1.23 -7.56
CA GLU A 22 -1.15 2.62 -7.21
C GLU A 22 -0.02 2.72 -6.17
N VAL A 23 0.01 1.84 -5.20
CA VAL A 23 1.01 1.86 -4.12
C VAL A 23 2.33 1.21 -4.54
N VAL A 24 2.30 0.07 -5.25
CA VAL A 24 3.53 -0.63 -5.64
C VAL A 24 4.36 0.12 -6.68
N LYS A 25 3.75 1.00 -7.45
CA LYS A 25 4.45 1.85 -8.43
C LYS A 25 5.30 2.95 -7.80
N ILE A 26 5.14 3.22 -6.51
CA ILE A 26 5.93 4.22 -5.80
C ILE A 26 7.21 3.57 -5.27
N PRO A 27 8.40 4.05 -5.67
CA PRO A 27 9.68 3.48 -5.24
C PRO A 27 10.01 3.92 -3.80
N SER A 28 9.47 3.22 -2.82
CA SER A 28 9.62 3.55 -1.39
C SER A 28 10.84 2.90 -0.74
N ILE A 29 11.97 2.93 -1.42
CA ILE A 29 13.27 2.57 -0.85
C ILE A 29 13.73 3.69 0.09
N LYS A 30 14.26 3.33 1.26
CA LYS A 30 14.83 4.30 2.19
C LYS A 30 15.92 5.13 1.51
N SER A 31 15.81 6.44 1.64
CA SER A 31 16.77 7.39 1.08
C SER A 31 17.11 8.49 2.07
N GLN A 32 17.86 9.49 1.63
CA GLN A 32 18.25 10.61 2.48
C GLN A 32 17.03 11.31 3.08
N LYS A 33 17.14 11.65 4.36
CA LYS A 33 16.12 12.45 5.07
C LYS A 33 16.01 13.84 4.45
N GLU A 34 14.78 14.29 4.26
CA GLU A 34 14.42 15.66 3.91
C GLU A 34 13.46 16.24 4.95
N GLU A 35 13.14 17.54 4.87
CA GLU A 35 12.36 18.25 5.89
C GLU A 35 11.03 17.58 6.22
N ASP A 36 10.29 17.16 5.19
CA ASP A 36 8.98 16.50 5.32
C ASP A 36 9.01 15.01 4.96
N ALA A 37 10.19 14.42 4.80
CA ALA A 37 10.38 13.02 4.41
C ALA A 37 11.46 12.35 5.29
N PRO A 38 11.09 11.93 6.50
CA PRO A 38 12.05 11.44 7.51
C PRO A 38 12.85 10.21 7.07
N PHE A 39 12.32 9.41 6.14
CA PHE A 39 12.96 8.23 5.58
C PHE A 39 13.21 8.33 4.07
N GLY A 40 13.03 9.54 3.51
CA GLY A 40 13.11 9.81 2.08
C GLY A 40 11.75 9.97 1.41
N VAL A 41 11.75 10.69 0.28
CA VAL A 41 10.53 11.11 -0.44
C VAL A 41 9.69 9.93 -0.91
N GLY A 42 10.29 8.83 -1.36
CA GLY A 42 9.56 7.66 -1.83
C GLY A 42 8.73 6.99 -0.73
N ILE A 43 9.25 6.92 0.50
CA ILE A 43 8.51 6.38 1.66
C ILE A 43 7.38 7.32 2.06
N ARG A 44 7.63 8.63 2.12
CA ARG A 44 6.58 9.64 2.35
C ARG A 44 5.47 9.51 1.30
N ASP A 45 5.80 9.50 0.03
CA ASP A 45 4.82 9.45 -1.06
C ASP A 45 4.00 8.15 -1.02
N SER A 46 4.61 7.03 -0.65
CA SER A 46 3.91 5.77 -0.44
C SER A 46 2.91 5.84 0.72
N LEU A 47 3.28 6.47 1.83
CA LEU A 47 2.39 6.69 2.96
C LEU A 47 1.21 7.59 2.57
N LEU A 48 1.47 8.71 1.90
CA LEU A 48 0.43 9.63 1.45
C LEU A 48 -0.55 8.94 0.49
N LYS A 49 -0.05 8.10 -0.42
CA LYS A 49 -0.88 7.34 -1.34
C LYS A 49 -1.76 6.30 -0.60
N ALA A 50 -1.21 5.60 0.35
CA ALA A 50 -1.97 4.63 1.15
C ALA A 50 -3.09 5.32 1.96
N LEU A 51 -2.82 6.49 2.54
CA LEU A 51 -3.82 7.28 3.24
C LEU A 51 -4.89 7.83 2.29
N GLU A 52 -4.52 8.32 1.10
CA GLU A 52 -5.45 8.76 0.06
C GLU A 52 -6.41 7.62 -0.36
N ILE A 53 -5.89 6.41 -0.58
CA ILE A 53 -6.70 5.23 -0.92
C ILE A 53 -7.65 4.91 0.24
N SER A 54 -7.18 4.96 1.48
CA SER A 54 -8.01 4.73 2.66
C SER A 54 -9.16 5.73 2.76
N GLU A 55 -8.91 7.01 2.47
CA GLU A 55 -9.95 8.05 2.44
C GLU A 55 -11.00 7.79 1.35
N ARG A 56 -10.56 7.39 0.14
CA ARG A 56 -11.49 7.01 -0.94
C ARG A 56 -12.39 5.84 -0.54
N LEU A 57 -11.90 4.93 0.31
CA LEU A 57 -12.65 3.81 0.86
C LEU A 57 -13.53 4.18 2.07
N GLY A 58 -13.54 5.45 2.50
CA GLY A 58 -14.37 5.95 3.57
C GLY A 58 -13.77 5.86 4.97
N PHE A 59 -12.47 5.59 5.08
CA PHE A 59 -11.78 5.62 6.37
C PHE A 59 -11.46 7.06 6.80
N ARG A 60 -11.43 7.28 8.11
CA ARG A 60 -10.84 8.48 8.70
C ARG A 60 -9.35 8.25 8.84
N THR A 61 -8.55 9.12 8.25
CA THR A 61 -7.10 8.97 8.23
C THR A 61 -6.40 9.99 9.11
N LYS A 62 -5.20 9.64 9.56
CA LYS A 62 -4.27 10.56 10.18
C LYS A 62 -2.84 10.23 9.80
N ASN A 63 -2.11 11.27 9.46
CA ASN A 63 -0.68 11.24 9.20
C ASN A 63 0.07 11.86 10.40
N LEU A 64 1.04 11.15 10.94
CA LEU A 64 1.89 11.60 12.04
C LEU A 64 3.27 11.98 11.49
N GLU A 65 3.37 13.18 10.96
CA GLU A 65 4.63 13.80 10.47
C GLU A 65 5.39 12.94 9.44
N ASN A 66 4.67 12.18 8.62
CA ASN A 66 5.22 11.25 7.62
C ASN A 66 6.09 10.12 8.18
N TYR A 67 6.05 9.87 9.49
CA TYR A 67 6.65 8.68 10.12
C TYR A 67 5.70 7.50 10.07
N ILE A 68 4.44 7.72 10.40
CA ILE A 68 3.39 6.70 10.45
C ILE A 68 2.04 7.31 10.11
N GLY A 69 1.17 6.53 9.53
CA GLY A 69 -0.22 6.88 9.33
C GLY A 69 -1.14 5.79 9.83
N TYR A 70 -2.37 6.14 10.12
CA TYR A 70 -3.42 5.18 10.40
C TYR A 70 -4.75 5.55 9.76
N ALA A 71 -5.56 4.56 9.54
CA ALA A 71 -6.91 4.68 9.00
C ALA A 71 -7.89 3.93 9.90
N GLU A 72 -8.98 4.57 10.25
CA GLU A 72 -10.02 4.03 11.14
C GLU A 72 -11.36 3.95 10.43
N TYR A 73 -12.07 2.86 10.66
CA TYR A 73 -13.45 2.68 10.20
C TYR A 73 -14.35 2.20 11.31
N GLY A 74 -15.57 2.72 11.37
CA GLY A 74 -16.53 2.37 12.39
C GLY A 74 -16.35 3.15 13.70
N GLU A 75 -17.07 2.72 14.71
CA GLU A 75 -17.09 3.30 16.05
C GLU A 75 -17.24 2.20 17.09
N GLY A 76 -16.82 2.45 18.32
CA GLY A 76 -16.94 1.51 19.43
C GLY A 76 -15.74 1.55 20.37
N GLU A 77 -15.87 0.84 21.49
CA GLU A 77 -14.80 0.75 22.50
C GLU A 77 -13.74 -0.31 22.19
N LYS A 78 -14.08 -1.26 21.31
CA LYS A 78 -13.19 -2.35 20.90
C LYS A 78 -12.85 -2.22 19.43
N TYR A 79 -11.63 -2.52 19.08
CA TYR A 79 -11.17 -2.49 17.70
C TYR A 79 -10.26 -3.69 17.37
N ILE A 80 -10.16 -3.98 16.09
CA ILE A 80 -9.16 -4.86 15.51
C ILE A 80 -8.16 -3.97 14.78
N CYS A 81 -6.88 -4.21 14.97
CA CYS A 81 -5.81 -3.46 14.31
C CYS A 81 -5.00 -4.39 13.41
N SER A 82 -4.77 -3.96 12.18
CA SER A 82 -3.79 -4.55 11.27
C SER A 82 -2.63 -3.57 11.10
N ILE A 83 -1.41 -4.06 11.13
CA ILE A 83 -0.20 -3.25 10.99
C ILE A 83 0.58 -3.78 9.78
N GLY A 84 0.97 -2.87 8.90
CA GLY A 84 1.81 -3.15 7.75
C GLY A 84 2.90 -2.10 7.60
N HIS A 85 3.79 -2.29 6.63
CA HIS A 85 4.81 -1.30 6.27
C HIS A 85 4.78 -1.01 4.77
N LEU A 86 5.26 0.16 4.39
CA LEU A 86 5.23 0.66 3.02
C LEU A 86 6.63 0.85 2.41
N ASP A 87 7.67 0.81 3.24
CA ASP A 87 9.04 0.79 2.75
C ASP A 87 9.38 -0.55 2.12
N VAL A 88 10.31 -0.51 1.18
CA VAL A 88 10.79 -1.70 0.48
C VAL A 88 12.31 -1.70 0.47
N VAL A 89 12.88 -2.91 0.39
CA VAL A 89 14.32 -3.08 0.21
C VAL A 89 14.74 -2.75 -1.22
N ASP A 90 16.04 -2.65 -1.43
CA ASP A 90 16.64 -2.41 -2.73
C ASP A 90 16.17 -3.45 -3.78
N VAL A 91 16.12 -3.04 -5.03
CA VAL A 91 15.49 -3.85 -6.08
C VAL A 91 16.34 -5.05 -6.51
N GLY A 92 17.68 -4.95 -6.42
CA GLY A 92 18.57 -5.98 -6.96
C GLY A 92 18.53 -6.06 -8.47
N GLU A 93 18.84 -7.25 -9.00
CA GLU A 93 18.95 -7.54 -10.43
C GLU A 93 17.98 -8.63 -10.90
N GLY A 94 17.90 -8.86 -12.20
CA GLY A 94 17.14 -9.96 -12.79
C GLY A 94 15.66 -9.66 -13.08
N TRP A 95 15.26 -8.41 -13.04
CA TRP A 95 13.90 -8.00 -13.38
C TRP A 95 13.66 -8.04 -14.90
N LYS A 96 12.56 -8.67 -15.33
CA LYS A 96 12.10 -8.66 -16.72
C LYS A 96 11.55 -7.29 -17.12
N GLU A 97 10.79 -6.67 -16.23
CA GLU A 97 10.22 -5.34 -16.36
C GLU A 97 10.73 -4.43 -15.24
N HIS A 98 10.53 -3.13 -15.34
CA HIS A 98 10.96 -2.22 -14.28
C HIS A 98 10.39 -2.63 -12.91
N PRO A 99 11.21 -2.69 -11.85
CA PRO A 99 10.80 -3.24 -10.54
C PRO A 99 9.59 -2.53 -9.90
N PHE A 100 9.30 -1.30 -10.27
CA PHE A 100 8.15 -0.53 -9.81
C PHE A 100 7.10 -0.28 -10.91
N SER A 101 7.08 -1.09 -11.97
CA SER A 101 6.08 -0.98 -13.04
C SER A 101 4.69 -1.49 -12.62
N GLY A 102 4.62 -2.36 -11.61
CA GLY A 102 3.39 -3.07 -11.32
C GLY A 102 2.95 -3.96 -12.47
N TYR A 103 3.93 -4.63 -13.12
CA TYR A 103 3.66 -5.47 -14.28
C TYR A 103 2.73 -6.63 -13.95
N LEU A 104 1.59 -6.68 -14.62
CA LEU A 104 0.57 -7.70 -14.45
C LEU A 104 0.49 -8.60 -15.68
N GLU A 105 0.76 -9.90 -15.51
CA GLU A 105 0.67 -10.91 -16.55
C GLU A 105 0.05 -12.19 -16.02
N ASN A 106 -0.97 -12.71 -16.71
CA ASN A 106 -1.64 -13.96 -16.34
C ASN A 106 -2.13 -14.04 -14.87
N GLY A 107 -2.62 -12.93 -14.33
CA GLY A 107 -3.11 -12.85 -12.96
C GLY A 107 -2.02 -12.73 -11.90
N VAL A 108 -0.76 -12.55 -12.29
CA VAL A 108 0.39 -12.38 -11.38
C VAL A 108 0.95 -10.97 -11.52
N ILE A 109 1.15 -10.29 -10.40
CA ILE A 109 1.78 -8.96 -10.34
C ILE A 109 3.26 -9.14 -9.99
N TYR A 110 4.11 -8.55 -10.81
CA TYR A 110 5.56 -8.52 -10.62
C TYR A 110 5.98 -7.10 -10.24
N SER A 111 6.33 -6.88 -8.99
CA SER A 111 6.81 -5.59 -8.51
C SER A 111 7.59 -5.74 -7.22
N ARG A 112 8.58 -4.88 -6.99
CA ARG A 112 9.20 -4.77 -5.67
C ARG A 112 8.15 -4.30 -4.66
N GLY A 113 8.06 -5.01 -3.52
CA GLY A 113 7.11 -4.69 -2.45
C GLY A 113 5.72 -5.31 -2.61
N ILE A 114 5.43 -6.02 -3.71
CA ILE A 114 4.10 -6.64 -3.89
C ILE A 114 3.82 -7.74 -2.85
N LEU A 115 4.83 -8.51 -2.47
CA LEU A 115 4.69 -9.54 -1.45
C LEU A 115 4.97 -9.00 -0.05
N ASP A 116 5.92 -8.08 0.09
CA ASP A 116 6.40 -7.56 1.36
C ASP A 116 6.58 -6.02 1.28
N ASN A 117 5.60 -5.23 1.67
CA ASN A 117 4.35 -5.65 2.30
C ASN A 117 3.14 -4.86 1.72
N LYS A 118 3.26 -4.30 0.49
CA LYS A 118 2.25 -3.43 -0.15
C LYS A 118 1.06 -4.20 -0.75
N GLY A 119 1.21 -5.46 -1.05
CA GLY A 119 0.12 -6.31 -1.50
C GLY A 119 -0.81 -6.72 -0.36
N PRO A 120 -0.29 -7.24 0.75
CA PRO A 120 -1.10 -7.56 1.94
C PRO A 120 -1.71 -6.34 2.58
#